data_37df0b4843932c5c2076502ce5d9ee6b
#
_entry.id   37df0b4843932c5c2076502ce5d9ee6b
#
_cell.length_a   1.000
_cell.length_b   1.000
_cell.length_c   1.000
_cell.angle_alpha   90.00
_cell.angle_beta   90.00
_cell.angle_gamma   90.00
#
_symmetry.space_group_name_H-M   'P 1'
#
loop_
_entity.id
_entity.type
_entity.pdbx_description
1 polymer ?
#
loop_
_entity_poly.entity_id
_entity_poly.type
_entity_poly.pdbx_seq_one_letter_code
_entity_poly.pdbx_strand_id
1 'polypeptide(L)'
;MKTAEPEQVLTLLKAQDVRRANWQSGIDAAYWACHEKYQENIYVPFISPPVRGWVFVVGVPPLEAAHLPTTQRFEALTAPLVAHFPEVQAFGSYRVVDYVAWAKAVDGQWLRRFAYADGEILQNEGAQTAEERQLGLIDLHGSEFAEGEFEAWVDCDGSDEYMPLKLAGLWSVNPDDLPEMDIAPGIGWVERIF
;
A
#
# COMPACT_ATOMS: atom_id res chain seq x y z
N MET A 1 -6.38 1.01 6.28
CA MET A 1 -6.53 1.76 7.54
C MET A 1 -7.37 0.96 8.50
N LYS A 2 -6.99 0.95 9.76
CA LYS A 2 -7.73 0.26 10.83
C LYS A 2 -8.93 1.10 11.25
N THR A 3 -10.06 0.84 10.62
CA THR A 3 -11.34 1.51 10.89
C THR A 3 -12.50 0.66 10.36
N ALA A 4 -13.70 0.86 10.90
CA ALA A 4 -14.95 0.31 10.37
C ALA A 4 -15.81 1.37 9.65
N GLU A 5 -15.31 2.58 9.49
CA GLU A 5 -16.04 3.74 9.00
C GLU A 5 -15.40 4.30 7.71
N PRO A 6 -15.67 3.69 6.54
CA PRO A 6 -15.09 4.13 5.27
C PRO A 6 -15.46 5.56 4.87
N GLU A 7 -16.56 6.10 5.38
CA GLU A 7 -16.97 7.49 5.15
C GLU A 7 -15.98 8.50 5.75
N GLN A 8 -15.29 8.15 6.82
CA GLN A 8 -14.21 8.99 7.36
C GLN A 8 -13.03 9.04 6.40
N VAL A 9 -12.72 7.92 5.74
CA VAL A 9 -11.66 7.86 4.72
C VAL A 9 -12.00 8.78 3.54
N LEU A 10 -13.24 8.72 3.03
CA LEU A 10 -13.73 9.61 1.97
C LEU A 10 -13.54 11.08 2.35
N THR A 11 -13.92 11.44 3.58
CA THR A 11 -13.81 12.81 4.07
C THR A 11 -12.36 13.29 4.13
N LEU A 12 -11.46 12.47 4.65
CA LEU A 12 -10.04 12.80 4.80
C LEU A 12 -9.32 12.90 3.46
N LEU A 13 -9.70 12.08 2.48
CA LEU A 13 -9.19 12.12 1.12
C LEU A 13 -9.79 13.27 0.28
N LYS A 14 -10.76 14.02 0.84
CA LYS A 14 -11.50 15.09 0.14
C LYS A 14 -12.13 14.59 -1.16
N ALA A 15 -12.71 13.40 -1.09
CA ALA A 15 -13.32 12.70 -2.20
C ALA A 15 -14.31 13.56 -2.98
N GLN A 16 -14.25 13.48 -4.31
CA GLN A 16 -15.17 14.13 -5.23
C GLN A 16 -15.80 13.09 -6.16
N ASP A 17 -17.01 13.38 -6.64
CA ASP A 17 -17.73 12.49 -7.57
C ASP A 17 -17.88 11.05 -7.07
N VAL A 18 -18.11 10.88 -5.77
CA VAL A 18 -18.21 9.58 -5.09
C VAL A 18 -19.35 8.76 -5.66
N ARG A 19 -19.06 7.51 -6.05
CA ARG A 19 -20.05 6.55 -6.56
C ARG A 19 -19.93 5.23 -5.83
N ARG A 20 -21.03 4.55 -5.64
CA ARG A 20 -21.03 3.21 -5.07
C ARG A 20 -20.57 2.19 -6.10
N ALA A 21 -19.72 1.25 -5.66
CA ALA A 21 -19.20 0.18 -6.49
C ALA A 21 -19.06 -1.12 -5.69
N ASN A 22 -19.32 -2.26 -6.30
CA ASN A 22 -18.91 -3.54 -5.73
C ASN A 22 -17.39 -3.72 -5.88
N TRP A 23 -16.82 -4.73 -5.24
CA TRP A 23 -15.39 -4.99 -5.26
C TRP A 23 -14.81 -5.07 -6.68
N GLN A 24 -15.42 -5.87 -7.56
CA GLN A 24 -14.91 -6.06 -8.92
C GLN A 24 -14.89 -4.73 -9.69
N SER A 25 -16.03 -4.05 -9.77
CA SER A 25 -16.12 -2.80 -10.52
C SER A 25 -15.29 -1.68 -9.89
N GLY A 26 -15.10 -1.69 -8.57
CA GLY A 26 -14.27 -0.72 -7.86
C GLY A 26 -12.78 -0.92 -8.16
N ILE A 27 -12.30 -2.15 -8.07
CA ILE A 27 -10.91 -2.50 -8.38
C ILE A 27 -10.62 -2.25 -9.88
N ASP A 28 -11.53 -2.65 -10.78
CA ASP A 28 -11.37 -2.40 -12.21
C ASP A 28 -11.27 -0.90 -12.52
N ALA A 29 -12.11 -0.06 -11.90
CA ALA A 29 -12.06 1.39 -12.07
C ALA A 29 -10.73 1.98 -11.57
N ALA A 30 -10.25 1.53 -10.41
CA ALA A 30 -8.98 1.97 -9.86
C ALA A 30 -7.79 1.56 -10.76
N TYR A 31 -7.80 0.32 -11.25
CA TYR A 31 -6.78 -0.19 -12.15
C TYR A 31 -6.72 0.57 -13.49
N TRP A 32 -7.88 0.78 -14.14
CA TRP A 32 -7.96 1.52 -15.40
C TRP A 32 -7.53 2.97 -15.23
N ALA A 33 -7.90 3.63 -14.15
CA ALA A 33 -7.48 5.00 -13.89
C ALA A 33 -5.96 5.12 -13.70
N CYS A 34 -5.34 4.18 -13.04
CA CYS A 34 -3.88 4.13 -12.90
C CYS A 34 -3.18 3.99 -14.26
N HIS A 35 -3.73 3.23 -15.19
CA HIS A 35 -3.13 3.05 -16.51
C HIS A 35 -3.35 4.21 -17.48
N GLU A 36 -4.58 4.73 -17.54
CA GLU A 36 -4.94 5.74 -18.56
C GLU A 36 -4.61 7.18 -18.13
N LYS A 37 -4.70 7.47 -16.82
CA LYS A 37 -4.63 8.84 -16.29
C LYS A 37 -3.41 9.14 -15.46
N TYR A 38 -2.49 8.23 -15.42
CA TYR A 38 -1.27 8.36 -14.65
C TYR A 38 -0.52 9.69 -14.93
N GLN A 39 -0.45 10.10 -16.19
CA GLN A 39 0.19 11.36 -16.60
C GLN A 39 -0.59 12.61 -16.17
N GLU A 40 -1.89 12.48 -15.92
CA GLU A 40 -2.76 13.60 -15.51
C GLU A 40 -2.81 13.80 -13.98
N ASN A 41 -2.11 12.96 -13.23
CA ASN A 41 -2.12 12.99 -11.75
C ASN A 41 -3.51 12.80 -11.12
N ILE A 42 -4.40 12.13 -11.83
CA ILE A 42 -5.75 11.82 -11.37
C ILE A 42 -5.77 10.36 -10.92
N TYR A 43 -6.12 10.17 -9.66
CA TYR A 43 -6.36 8.85 -9.10
C TYR A 43 -7.85 8.64 -8.90
N VAL A 44 -8.30 7.42 -9.11
CA VAL A 44 -9.69 7.01 -8.89
C VAL A 44 -9.66 5.79 -7.96
N PRO A 45 -9.32 5.98 -6.68
CA PRO A 45 -9.22 4.87 -5.76
C PRO A 45 -10.58 4.23 -5.50
N PHE A 46 -10.54 2.94 -5.23
CA PHE A 46 -11.64 2.20 -4.65
C PHE A 46 -11.45 2.12 -3.14
N ILE A 47 -12.45 2.57 -2.38
CA ILE A 47 -12.52 2.43 -0.93
C ILE A 47 -13.46 1.29 -0.60
N SER A 48 -12.95 0.27 0.07
CA SER A 48 -13.70 -0.95 0.37
C SER A 48 -14.72 -0.75 1.48
N PRO A 49 -15.75 -1.61 1.55
CA PRO A 49 -16.43 -1.83 2.82
C PRO A 49 -15.44 -2.36 3.87
N PRO A 50 -15.76 -2.27 5.17
CA PRO A 50 -14.88 -2.77 6.22
C PRO A 50 -14.71 -4.30 6.14
N VAL A 51 -13.47 -4.77 6.27
CA VAL A 51 -13.12 -6.18 6.35
C VAL A 51 -12.29 -6.40 7.61
N ARG A 52 -12.81 -7.15 8.59
CA ARG A 52 -12.13 -7.44 9.88
C ARG A 52 -11.60 -6.17 10.57
N GLY A 53 -12.33 -5.06 10.48
CA GLY A 53 -11.93 -3.78 11.09
C GLY A 53 -10.93 -2.98 10.27
N TRP A 54 -10.71 -3.33 9.00
CA TRP A 54 -9.87 -2.61 8.07
C TRP A 54 -10.65 -2.10 6.87
N VAL A 55 -10.31 -0.92 6.40
CA VAL A 55 -10.76 -0.36 5.13
C VAL A 55 -9.56 -0.29 4.18
N PHE A 56 -9.72 -0.86 2.99
CA PHE A 56 -8.72 -0.79 1.92
C PHE A 56 -8.97 0.43 1.04
N VAL A 57 -7.89 1.04 0.58
CA VAL A 57 -7.91 2.05 -0.49
C VAL A 57 -7.00 1.53 -1.59
N VAL A 58 -7.58 1.18 -2.72
CA VAL A 58 -6.89 0.57 -3.85
C VAL A 58 -6.73 1.59 -4.97
N GLY A 59 -5.58 1.64 -5.63
CA GLY A 59 -5.34 2.55 -6.75
C GLY A 59 -4.84 3.94 -6.32
N VAL A 60 -4.07 4.01 -5.24
CA VAL A 60 -3.38 5.22 -4.77
C VAL A 60 -1.94 5.29 -5.30
N PRO A 61 -1.29 6.48 -5.27
CA PRO A 61 0.13 6.60 -5.60
C PRO A 61 0.96 5.61 -4.81
N PRO A 62 1.96 4.98 -5.44
CA PRO A 62 2.88 4.12 -4.71
C PRO A 62 3.69 4.94 -3.69
N LEU A 63 4.15 4.27 -2.65
CA LEU A 63 5.25 4.74 -1.82
C LEU A 63 6.44 4.97 -2.76
N GLU A 64 7.46 5.53 -2.54
CA GLU A 64 8.55 5.87 -3.43
C GLU A 64 8.61 5.03 -4.73
N ALA A 65 8.71 5.66 -5.90
CA ALA A 65 8.99 4.98 -7.16
C ALA A 65 9.99 5.81 -7.97
N ALA A 66 11.13 5.24 -8.30
CA ALA A 66 12.34 5.89 -8.80
C ALA A 66 12.16 6.87 -9.98
N HIS A 67 11.07 6.77 -10.73
CA HIS A 67 10.87 7.59 -11.94
C HIS A 67 9.71 8.59 -11.82
N LEU A 68 9.14 8.77 -10.62
CA LEU A 68 7.89 9.47 -10.46
C LEU A 68 7.94 10.45 -9.29
N PRO A 69 7.40 11.66 -9.42
CA PRO A 69 7.26 12.58 -8.29
C PRO A 69 6.15 12.10 -7.34
N THR A 70 6.29 10.85 -6.86
CA THR A 70 5.25 10.11 -6.13
C THR A 70 5.33 10.32 -4.64
N THR A 71 6.52 10.52 -4.08
CA THR A 71 6.72 10.69 -2.64
C THR A 71 5.87 11.81 -2.06
N GLN A 72 5.90 12.98 -2.68
CA GLN A 72 5.11 14.12 -2.20
C GLN A 72 3.60 13.84 -2.26
N ARG A 73 3.15 13.06 -3.24
CA ARG A 73 1.73 12.70 -3.40
C ARG A 73 1.34 11.63 -2.41
N PHE A 74 2.17 10.62 -2.24
CA PHE A 74 1.96 9.61 -1.21
C PHE A 74 1.84 10.28 0.17
N GLU A 75 2.78 11.16 0.52
CA GLU A 75 2.75 11.89 1.78
C GLU A 75 1.51 12.78 1.91
N ALA A 76 1.17 13.55 0.88
CA ALA A 76 -0.01 14.41 0.90
C ALA A 76 -1.32 13.63 1.09
N LEU A 77 -1.40 12.44 0.48
CA LEU A 77 -2.56 11.55 0.59
C LEU A 77 -2.63 10.85 1.95
N THR A 78 -1.50 10.37 2.44
CA THR A 78 -1.48 9.53 3.65
C THR A 78 -1.38 10.31 4.95
N ALA A 79 -0.82 11.52 4.95
CA ALA A 79 -0.67 12.33 6.16
C ALA A 79 -1.97 12.53 6.95
N PRO A 80 -3.11 12.91 6.34
CA PRO A 80 -4.37 13.03 7.07
C PRO A 80 -4.88 11.68 7.60
N LEU A 81 -4.62 10.58 6.89
CA LEU A 81 -5.00 9.24 7.32
C LEU A 81 -4.17 8.78 8.52
N VAL A 82 -2.85 8.97 8.44
CA VAL A 82 -1.91 8.63 9.53
C VAL A 82 -2.21 9.45 10.78
N ALA A 83 -2.54 10.72 10.64
CA ALA A 83 -2.89 11.57 11.78
C ALA A 83 -4.23 11.19 12.45
N HIS A 84 -5.13 10.52 11.72
CA HIS A 84 -6.49 10.26 12.20
C HIS A 84 -6.71 8.82 12.68
N PHE A 85 -6.17 7.84 11.95
CA PHE A 85 -6.41 6.42 12.27
C PHE A 85 -5.32 5.84 13.17
N PRO A 86 -5.69 4.93 14.09
CA PRO A 86 -4.73 4.33 15.03
C PRO A 86 -3.64 3.51 14.31
N GLU A 87 -3.96 2.98 13.14
CA GLU A 87 -3.00 2.25 12.32
C GLU A 87 -3.30 2.45 10.83
N VAL A 88 -2.26 2.77 10.06
CA VAL A 88 -2.28 2.90 8.60
C VAL A 88 -1.17 2.06 8.03
N GLN A 89 -1.51 1.28 7.01
CA GLN A 89 -0.55 0.46 6.28
C GLN A 89 -0.65 0.78 4.79
N ALA A 90 0.47 0.70 4.09
CA ALA A 90 0.53 0.82 2.64
C ALA A 90 1.36 -0.33 2.07
N PHE A 91 0.95 -0.84 0.91
CA PHE A 91 1.62 -1.91 0.20
C PHE A 91 1.59 -1.63 -1.29
N GLY A 92 2.63 -1.99 -1.99
CA GLY A 92 2.71 -1.86 -3.43
C GLY A 92 3.64 -2.89 -4.04
N SER A 93 3.30 -3.36 -5.25
CA SER A 93 4.20 -4.15 -6.08
C SER A 93 3.96 -3.83 -7.54
N TYR A 94 5.02 -3.90 -8.36
CA TYR A 94 4.95 -3.76 -9.80
C TYR A 94 6.08 -4.53 -10.46
N ARG A 95 5.76 -5.72 -10.96
CA ARG A 95 6.72 -6.72 -11.48
C ARG A 95 7.59 -6.25 -12.65
N VAL A 96 7.16 -5.23 -13.40
CA VAL A 96 7.90 -4.79 -14.60
C VAL A 96 9.24 -4.16 -14.26
N VAL A 97 9.34 -3.58 -13.06
CA VAL A 97 10.55 -2.93 -12.53
C VAL A 97 10.94 -3.51 -11.16
N ASP A 98 10.54 -4.73 -10.87
CA ASP A 98 10.77 -5.42 -9.59
C ASP A 98 10.45 -4.56 -8.36
N TYR A 99 9.46 -3.64 -8.51
CA TYR A 99 9.07 -2.75 -7.42
C TYR A 99 8.29 -3.49 -6.35
N VAL A 100 8.76 -3.37 -5.13
CA VAL A 100 8.05 -3.79 -3.91
C VAL A 100 8.15 -2.70 -2.85
N ALA A 101 7.06 -2.47 -2.12
CA ALA A 101 7.04 -1.49 -1.05
C ALA A 101 6.04 -1.84 0.04
N TRP A 102 6.37 -1.45 1.27
CA TRP A 102 5.48 -1.51 2.40
C TRP A 102 5.76 -0.40 3.40
N ALA A 103 4.71 0.04 4.07
CA ALA A 103 4.82 1.02 5.13
C ALA A 103 3.79 0.76 6.23
N LYS A 104 4.16 1.06 7.48
CA LYS A 104 3.30 0.93 8.65
C LYS A 104 3.43 2.17 9.53
N ALA A 105 2.29 2.79 9.82
CA ALA A 105 2.18 3.87 10.78
C ALA A 105 1.25 3.45 11.93
N VAL A 106 1.60 3.86 13.14
CA VAL A 106 0.80 3.65 14.35
C VAL A 106 0.77 4.95 15.15
N ASP A 107 -0.38 5.32 15.66
CA ASP A 107 -0.58 6.48 16.52
C ASP A 107 0.03 7.79 15.93
N GLY A 108 -0.18 7.99 14.64
CA GLY A 108 0.24 9.22 13.95
C GLY A 108 1.70 9.24 13.49
N GLN A 109 2.44 8.15 13.61
CA GLN A 109 3.85 8.09 13.27
C GLN A 109 4.18 6.90 12.36
N TRP A 110 4.99 7.13 11.33
CA TRP A 110 5.57 6.06 10.53
C TRP A 110 6.59 5.28 11.37
N LEU A 111 6.36 3.99 11.54
CA LEU A 111 7.29 3.07 12.22
C LEU A 111 8.21 2.38 11.24
N ARG A 112 7.71 2.11 10.02
CA ARG A 112 8.43 1.42 8.97
C ARG A 112 8.03 1.97 7.61
N ARG A 113 9.00 2.25 6.76
CA ARG A 113 8.82 2.53 5.33
C ARG A 113 9.94 1.85 4.57
N PHE A 114 9.59 1.03 3.61
CA PHE A 114 10.54 0.33 2.73
C PHE A 114 10.03 0.35 1.30
N ALA A 115 10.92 0.64 0.37
CA ALA A 115 10.67 0.55 -1.07
C ALA A 115 11.94 0.17 -1.81
N TYR A 116 11.80 -0.72 -2.77
CA TYR A 116 12.84 -1.22 -3.65
C TYR A 116 12.33 -1.27 -5.08
N ALA A 117 13.18 -0.97 -6.05
CA ALA A 117 12.93 -1.21 -7.48
C ALA A 117 14.24 -1.29 -8.26
N ASP A 118 14.26 -2.08 -9.33
CA ASP A 118 15.37 -2.13 -10.31
C ASP A 118 16.79 -2.27 -9.71
N GLY A 119 16.95 -3.03 -8.62
CA GLY A 119 18.24 -3.21 -7.97
C GLY A 119 18.60 -2.13 -6.95
N GLU A 120 17.72 -1.16 -6.69
CA GLU A 120 17.98 -0.03 -5.79
C GLU A 120 17.01 0.00 -4.61
N ILE A 121 17.54 0.31 -3.42
CA ILE A 121 16.72 0.64 -2.24
C ILE A 121 16.29 2.10 -2.38
N LEU A 122 15.02 2.33 -2.65
CA LEU A 122 14.46 3.67 -2.81
C LEU A 122 14.15 4.34 -1.47
N GLN A 123 13.75 3.53 -0.48
CA GLN A 123 13.46 3.99 0.88
C GLN A 123 13.70 2.86 1.88
N ASN A 124 14.35 3.15 2.99
CA ASN A 124 14.54 2.21 4.10
C ASN A 124 14.58 2.97 5.43
N GLU A 125 13.41 3.18 6.01
CA GLU A 125 13.24 3.97 7.23
C GLU A 125 12.55 3.15 8.32
N GLY A 126 12.98 3.35 9.56
CA GLY A 126 12.53 2.60 10.71
C GLY A 126 13.16 1.21 10.80
N ALA A 127 13.06 0.60 11.98
CA ALA A 127 13.59 -0.74 12.19
C ALA A 127 12.73 -1.81 11.48
N GLN A 128 13.38 -2.86 11.01
CA GLN A 128 12.70 -4.04 10.49
C GLN A 128 11.71 -4.60 11.51
N THR A 129 10.49 -4.89 11.09
CA THR A 129 9.44 -5.42 11.97
C THR A 129 9.67 -6.89 12.31
N ALA A 130 8.97 -7.39 13.33
CA ALA A 130 9.01 -8.80 13.69
C ALA A 130 8.45 -9.69 12.56
N GLU A 131 7.45 -9.19 11.85
CA GLU A 131 6.79 -9.88 10.75
C GLU A 131 7.70 -9.96 9.50
N GLU A 132 8.46 -8.90 9.19
CA GLU A 132 9.48 -8.94 8.14
C GLU A 132 10.52 -10.04 8.44
N ARG A 133 10.98 -10.12 9.69
CA ARG A 133 11.90 -11.21 10.13
C ARG A 133 11.24 -12.59 10.07
N GLN A 134 9.95 -12.69 10.42
CA GLN A 134 9.20 -13.95 10.30
C GLN A 134 9.11 -14.44 8.86
N LEU A 135 9.06 -13.54 7.89
CA LEU A 135 9.10 -13.85 6.46
C LEU A 135 10.51 -14.16 5.95
N GLY A 136 11.52 -14.07 6.81
CA GLY A 136 12.91 -14.36 6.46
C GLY A 136 13.62 -13.24 5.75
N LEU A 137 13.03 -12.04 5.69
CA LEU A 137 13.69 -10.88 5.08
C LEU A 137 14.94 -10.50 5.87
N ILE A 138 16.04 -10.23 5.16
CA ILE A 138 17.25 -9.73 5.79
C ILE A 138 17.07 -8.29 6.28
N ASP A 139 17.79 -7.93 7.32
CA ASP A 139 17.78 -6.57 7.87
C ASP A 139 18.82 -5.71 7.13
N LEU A 140 18.35 -4.95 6.16
CA LEU A 140 19.17 -4.04 5.37
C LEU A 140 19.52 -2.79 6.16
N HIS A 141 20.77 -2.37 6.12
CA HIS A 141 21.28 -1.21 6.83
C HIS A 141 21.55 -0.06 5.84
N GLY A 142 20.74 0.99 5.93
CA GLY A 142 20.91 2.17 5.08
C GLY A 142 20.04 2.16 3.81
N SER A 143 20.42 2.99 2.85
CA SER A 143 19.72 3.21 1.58
C SER A 143 20.38 2.53 0.37
N GLU A 144 21.45 1.78 0.59
CA GLU A 144 22.20 1.08 -0.42
C GLU A 144 22.49 -0.34 0.06
N PHE A 145 22.58 -1.29 -0.87
CA PHE A 145 23.03 -2.64 -0.55
C PHE A 145 24.54 -2.64 -0.29
N ALA A 146 24.96 -3.24 0.82
CA ALA A 146 26.36 -3.56 1.04
C ALA A 146 26.76 -4.75 0.16
N GLU A 147 28.07 -5.04 0.09
CA GLU A 147 28.60 -6.18 -0.68
C GLU A 147 27.95 -7.50 -0.25
N GLY A 148 27.30 -8.19 -1.18
CA GLY A 148 26.59 -9.45 -0.96
C GLY A 148 25.18 -9.34 -0.37
N GLU A 149 24.73 -8.15 0.05
CA GLU A 149 23.35 -7.97 0.56
C GLU A 149 22.29 -8.06 -0.54
N PHE A 150 22.61 -7.64 -1.76
CA PHE A 150 21.68 -7.73 -2.89
C PHE A 150 21.34 -9.19 -3.21
N GLU A 151 22.35 -10.02 -3.34
CA GLU A 151 22.16 -11.45 -3.59
C GLU A 151 21.38 -12.10 -2.44
N ALA A 152 21.73 -11.77 -1.19
CA ALA A 152 21.03 -12.28 -0.03
C ALA A 152 19.57 -11.78 0.03
N TRP A 153 19.30 -10.54 -0.40
CA TRP A 153 17.95 -9.99 -0.52
C TRP A 153 17.13 -10.74 -1.57
N VAL A 154 17.70 -11.03 -2.73
CA VAL A 154 17.07 -11.84 -3.77
C VAL A 154 16.83 -13.26 -3.29
N ASP A 155 17.81 -13.88 -2.64
CA ASP A 155 17.74 -15.25 -2.12
C ASP A 155 16.67 -15.41 -1.03
N CYS A 156 16.32 -14.35 -0.30
CA CYS A 156 15.23 -14.38 0.67
C CYS A 156 13.87 -13.90 0.13
N ASP A 157 13.71 -13.92 -1.20
CA ASP A 157 12.49 -13.46 -1.91
C ASP A 157 12.11 -11.99 -1.60
N GLY A 158 13.08 -11.14 -1.23
CA GLY A 158 12.83 -9.75 -0.88
C GLY A 158 12.17 -8.94 -1.99
N SER A 159 12.50 -9.23 -3.25
CA SER A 159 11.93 -8.62 -4.44
C SER A 159 10.71 -9.35 -5.00
N ASP A 160 10.23 -10.44 -4.36
CA ASP A 160 9.02 -11.16 -4.79
C ASP A 160 7.79 -10.22 -4.79
N GLU A 161 7.10 -10.13 -5.92
CA GLU A 161 5.90 -9.30 -6.08
C GLU A 161 4.78 -9.62 -5.06
N TYR A 162 4.77 -10.82 -4.50
CA TYR A 162 3.84 -11.26 -3.45
C TYR A 162 4.31 -10.95 -2.03
N MET A 163 5.55 -10.50 -1.84
CA MET A 163 6.07 -10.19 -0.51
C MET A 163 5.25 -9.13 0.24
N PRO A 164 4.81 -8.01 -0.39
CA PRO A 164 3.93 -7.06 0.26
C PRO A 164 2.59 -7.66 0.72
N LEU A 165 2.03 -8.62 -0.04
CA LEU A 165 0.78 -9.29 0.31
C LEU A 165 0.96 -10.28 1.46
N LYS A 166 2.07 -11.04 1.46
CA LYS A 166 2.44 -11.92 2.59
C LYS A 166 2.56 -11.11 3.88
N LEU A 167 3.24 -9.96 3.80
CA LEU A 167 3.41 -9.06 4.94
C LEU A 167 2.09 -8.42 5.38
N ALA A 168 1.22 -8.03 4.43
CA ALA A 168 -0.11 -7.54 4.74
C ALA A 168 -0.93 -8.55 5.56
N GLY A 169 -0.81 -9.84 5.24
CA GLY A 169 -1.45 -10.93 5.99
C GLY A 169 -0.99 -11.01 7.44
N LEU A 170 0.30 -10.78 7.70
CA LEU A 170 0.86 -10.77 9.05
C LEU A 170 0.53 -9.50 9.83
N TRP A 171 0.51 -8.34 9.17
CA TRP A 171 0.17 -7.08 9.82
C TRP A 171 -1.33 -6.90 10.03
N SER A 172 -2.17 -7.42 9.11
CA SER A 172 -3.62 -7.20 9.14
C SER A 172 -4.41 -8.22 8.33
N VAL A 173 -4.59 -7.98 7.04
CA VAL A 173 -5.38 -8.80 6.12
C VAL A 173 -4.66 -8.90 4.78
N ASN A 174 -4.40 -10.11 4.33
CA ASN A 174 -3.94 -10.34 2.96
C ASN A 174 -5.13 -10.18 1.99
N PRO A 175 -5.06 -9.24 1.04
CA PRO A 175 -6.14 -9.09 0.03
C PRO A 175 -6.40 -10.35 -0.80
N ASP A 176 -5.41 -11.20 -1.03
CA ASP A 176 -5.59 -12.44 -1.81
C ASP A 176 -6.44 -13.47 -1.08
N ASP A 177 -6.52 -13.40 0.25
CA ASP A 177 -7.36 -14.30 1.03
C ASP A 177 -8.85 -13.90 1.04
N LEU A 178 -9.20 -12.69 0.55
CA LEU A 178 -10.58 -12.17 0.59
C LEU A 178 -11.62 -13.09 -0.03
N PRO A 179 -11.36 -13.79 -1.16
CA PRO A 179 -12.32 -14.71 -1.76
C PRO A 179 -12.67 -15.91 -0.88
N GLU A 180 -11.76 -16.32 0.01
CA GLU A 180 -11.91 -17.46 0.90
C GLU A 180 -12.43 -17.07 2.29
N MET A 181 -12.47 -15.76 2.57
CA MET A 181 -12.98 -15.27 3.85
C MET A 181 -14.51 -15.30 3.89
N ASP A 182 -15.07 -15.76 5.00
CA ASP A 182 -16.50 -15.61 5.30
C ASP A 182 -16.80 -14.16 5.68
N ILE A 183 -16.88 -13.29 4.68
CA ILE A 183 -17.25 -11.88 4.82
C ILE A 183 -18.51 -11.61 4.01
N ALA A 184 -19.44 -10.83 4.62
CA ALA A 184 -20.63 -10.43 3.90
C ALA A 184 -20.26 -9.59 2.67
N PRO A 185 -20.90 -9.82 1.50
CA PRO A 185 -20.75 -8.95 0.35
C PRO A 185 -21.07 -7.51 0.75
N GLY A 186 -20.16 -6.59 0.41
CA GLY A 186 -20.33 -5.17 0.73
C GLY A 186 -20.19 -4.31 -0.51
N ILE A 187 -20.69 -3.08 -0.39
CA ILE A 187 -20.56 -2.05 -1.40
C ILE A 187 -19.58 -1.01 -0.88
N GLY A 188 -18.53 -0.77 -1.64
CA GLY A 188 -17.56 0.29 -1.42
C GLY A 188 -17.87 1.53 -2.25
N TRP A 189 -16.85 2.35 -2.40
CA TRP A 189 -16.92 3.62 -3.12
C TRP A 189 -15.77 3.75 -4.10
N VAL A 190 -16.06 4.28 -5.27
CA VAL A 190 -15.08 4.80 -6.22
C VAL A 190 -15.16 6.31 -6.17
N GLU A 191 -14.03 6.94 -6.06
CA GLU A 191 -13.94 8.40 -5.94
C GLU A 191 -12.89 8.97 -6.88
N ARG A 192 -12.93 10.30 -7.04
CA ARG A 192 -11.90 11.04 -7.74
C ARG A 192 -11.15 11.90 -6.76
N ILE A 193 -9.83 11.75 -6.70
CA ILE A 193 -8.92 12.59 -5.93
C ILE A 193 -7.93 13.29 -6.86
N PHE A 194 -7.54 14.51 -6.53
CA PHE A 194 -6.65 15.36 -7.30
C PHE A 194 -5.34 15.60 -6.56
#